data_84a9112891635e6f5e62ea69c6adf07f
#
_entry.id   84a9112891635e6f5e62ea69c6adf07f
#
_cell.length_a   1.000
_cell.length_b   1.000
_cell.length_c   1.000
_cell.angle_alpha   90.00
_cell.angle_beta   90.00
_cell.angle_gamma   90.00
#
_symmetry.space_group_name_H-M   'P 1'
#
loop_
_entity.id
_entity.type
_entity.pdbx_description
1 polymer ?
#
loop_
_entity_poly.entity_id
_entity_poly.type
_entity_poly.pdbx_seq_one_letter_code
_entity_poly.pdbx_strand_id
1 'polypeptide(L)'
;MKKTKNPKKIKAIAVAQATKESCCSATSVWSWTIYVYWFIILFFIAATFYILGRSHEFLHPSTQNVIITEEALIQPADYVNSAKEKLQIGNVDDAISDLDTAIDGNATSGAYALRGEAYMQIGNYQKALEDFDSAIEKDSMNAVAFYDRALLNARLENYDAALNDVNNALAAQSMKPSESLSMRDLYAKRGQLNLWLKNWQGAVADYTNSLARAEGTVSADVYAERAEAYTALGDYENAVNDYTTAVRVISEQIQAAPNQDEREKQSSNAMSYFEKSAALNFKMGNNDAARNDLESAFALAVALDDNDSADRIQKLLSDLD
;
A
#
# COMPACT_ATOMS: atom_id res chain seq x y z
N MET A 1 7.53 -25.75 29.46
CA MET A 1 8.97 -25.82 29.10
C MET A 1 9.24 -27.09 28.31
N LYS A 2 9.43 -27.04 27.00
CA LYS A 2 10.13 -28.07 26.19
C LYS A 2 10.58 -27.40 24.91
N LYS A 3 11.91 -27.23 24.77
CA LYS A 3 12.60 -26.73 23.59
C LYS A 3 12.59 -27.81 22.52
N THR A 4 12.04 -27.54 21.35
CA THR A 4 12.15 -28.39 20.16
C THR A 4 13.41 -27.99 19.39
N LYS A 5 14.33 -28.93 19.22
CA LYS A 5 15.59 -28.81 18.46
C LYS A 5 15.33 -28.96 16.97
N ASN A 6 15.93 -28.08 16.19
CA ASN A 6 15.90 -28.01 14.73
C ASN A 6 16.65 -29.18 14.06
N PRO A 7 16.04 -29.98 13.16
CA PRO A 7 16.64 -31.19 12.59
C PRO A 7 17.54 -31.01 11.36
N LYS A 8 17.98 -29.80 11.01
CA LYS A 8 18.78 -29.54 9.79
C LYS A 8 20.31 -29.56 9.94
N LYS A 9 20.86 -29.92 11.13
CA LYS A 9 22.32 -29.95 11.37
C LYS A 9 22.97 -31.35 11.36
N ILE A 10 22.28 -32.43 11.03
CA ILE A 10 22.79 -33.82 11.17
C ILE A 10 23.18 -34.48 9.83
N LYS A 11 23.13 -33.82 8.68
CA LYS A 11 23.47 -34.44 7.39
C LYS A 11 24.89 -34.14 6.82
N ALA A 12 25.73 -33.37 7.50
CA ALA A 12 27.04 -32.97 6.98
C ALA A 12 28.27 -33.76 7.53
N ILE A 13 28.09 -34.71 8.44
CA ILE A 13 29.21 -35.41 9.10
C ILE A 13 29.40 -36.88 8.64
N ALA A 14 28.53 -37.44 7.82
CA ALA A 14 28.50 -38.85 7.47
C ALA A 14 29.28 -39.25 6.18
N VAL A 15 29.95 -38.34 5.49
CA VAL A 15 30.62 -38.65 4.21
C VAL A 15 32.17 -38.71 4.30
N ALA A 16 32.77 -38.42 5.47
CA ALA A 16 34.21 -38.30 5.62
C ALA A 16 34.94 -39.51 6.27
N GLN A 17 34.30 -40.67 6.46
CA GLN A 17 34.88 -41.81 7.18
C GLN A 17 34.94 -43.17 6.45
N ALA A 18 34.80 -43.23 5.15
CA ALA A 18 34.74 -44.49 4.42
C ALA A 18 35.84 -44.71 3.38
N THR A 19 37.09 -44.24 3.63
CA THR A 19 38.25 -44.63 2.79
C THR A 19 39.54 -44.76 3.60
N LYS A 20 39.58 -45.75 4.46
CA LYS A 20 40.83 -46.29 5.01
C LYS A 20 40.55 -47.73 5.42
N GLU A 21 40.97 -48.65 4.57
CA GLU A 21 41.42 -50.01 4.85
C GLU A 21 41.36 -50.84 3.57
N SER A 22 42.51 -51.07 2.96
CA SER A 22 42.91 -52.36 2.43
C SER A 22 44.10 -52.18 1.48
N CYS A 23 45.26 -52.56 1.88
CA CYS A 23 46.21 -53.34 1.09
C CYS A 23 47.46 -53.72 1.88
N CYS A 24 47.57 -55.00 2.22
CA CYS A 24 48.83 -55.64 2.57
C CYS A 24 48.92 -56.94 1.80
N SER A 25 50.10 -57.18 1.25
CA SER A 25 50.69 -58.46 0.84
C SER A 25 50.69 -58.77 -0.66
N ALA A 26 51.91 -58.69 -1.26
CA ALA A 26 52.51 -59.77 -2.03
C ALA A 26 53.95 -59.35 -2.51
N THR A 27 54.93 -60.01 -1.98
CA THR A 27 56.32 -59.95 -2.42
C THR A 27 56.50 -60.82 -3.63
N SER A 28 57.12 -60.32 -4.73
CA SER A 28 57.77 -61.14 -5.76
C SER A 28 58.78 -60.31 -6.51
N VAL A 29 59.92 -60.95 -6.70
CA VAL A 29 61.18 -60.53 -7.26
C VAL A 29 61.02 -59.86 -8.64
N TRP A 30 61.32 -58.56 -8.73
CA TRP A 30 61.36 -57.85 -9.95
C TRP A 30 62.73 -57.72 -10.55
N SER A 31 62.94 -58.14 -11.82
CA SER A 31 64.19 -57.99 -12.53
C SER A 31 64.50 -56.51 -12.79
N TRP A 32 65.75 -56.14 -12.84
CA TRP A 32 66.29 -54.78 -13.02
C TRP A 32 65.66 -54.05 -14.23
N THR A 33 65.27 -54.80 -15.25
CA THR A 33 64.58 -54.27 -16.45
C THR A 33 63.23 -53.67 -16.19
N ILE A 34 62.55 -54.22 -15.20
CA ILE A 34 61.16 -53.67 -14.82
C ILE A 34 61.37 -52.38 -14.06
N TYR A 35 62.40 -52.19 -13.26
CA TYR A 35 62.66 -50.93 -12.58
C TYR A 35 63.01 -49.80 -13.58
N VAL A 36 63.76 -50.09 -14.62
CA VAL A 36 64.07 -49.10 -15.66
C VAL A 36 62.83 -48.71 -16.43
N TYR A 37 61.95 -49.67 -16.73
CA TYR A 37 60.67 -49.39 -17.41
C TYR A 37 59.72 -48.55 -16.53
N TRP A 38 59.68 -48.84 -15.22
CA TRP A 38 58.90 -48.05 -14.28
C TRP A 38 59.41 -46.62 -14.11
N PHE A 39 60.78 -46.47 -14.10
CA PHE A 39 61.40 -45.16 -14.04
C PHE A 39 61.09 -44.32 -15.29
N ILE A 40 61.09 -44.93 -16.45
CA ILE A 40 60.72 -44.27 -17.71
C ILE A 40 59.19 -43.86 -17.68
N ILE A 41 58.32 -44.75 -17.23
CA ILE A 41 56.89 -44.45 -17.12
C ILE A 41 56.65 -43.33 -16.10
N LEU A 42 57.32 -43.39 -14.93
CA LEU A 42 57.22 -42.34 -13.94
C LEU A 42 57.78 -41.01 -14.43
N PHE A 43 58.85 -41.03 -15.21
CA PHE A 43 59.38 -39.82 -15.84
C PHE A 43 58.38 -39.20 -16.87
N PHE A 44 57.79 -40.04 -17.69
CA PHE A 44 56.77 -39.57 -18.63
C PHE A 44 55.52 -39.11 -17.92
N ILE A 45 55.08 -39.76 -16.85
CA ILE A 45 53.98 -39.32 -16.01
C ILE A 45 54.34 -37.99 -15.33
N ALA A 46 55.50 -37.85 -14.77
CA ALA A 46 55.95 -36.59 -14.17
C ALA A 46 56.11 -35.47 -15.21
N ALA A 47 56.60 -35.78 -16.41
CA ALA A 47 56.70 -34.83 -17.51
C ALA A 47 55.31 -34.41 -18.03
N THR A 48 54.35 -35.37 -18.13
CA THR A 48 52.97 -35.06 -18.49
C THR A 48 52.28 -34.26 -17.38
N PHE A 49 52.49 -34.56 -16.10
CA PHE A 49 52.01 -33.74 -14.99
C PHE A 49 52.66 -32.35 -14.95
N TYR A 50 53.95 -32.24 -15.28
CA TYR A 50 54.62 -30.94 -15.38
C TYR A 50 54.10 -30.11 -16.55
N ILE A 51 53.86 -30.75 -17.71
CA ILE A 51 53.28 -30.09 -18.89
C ILE A 51 51.81 -29.75 -18.66
N LEU A 52 51.01 -30.66 -18.06
CA LEU A 52 49.60 -30.41 -17.69
C LEU A 52 49.47 -29.40 -16.56
N GLY A 53 50.40 -29.44 -15.57
CA GLY A 53 50.45 -28.45 -14.50
C GLY A 53 50.73 -27.04 -15.01
N ARG A 54 51.58 -26.92 -16.03
CA ARG A 54 51.87 -25.62 -16.64
C ARG A 54 50.78 -25.14 -17.59
N SER A 55 49.99 -26.06 -18.17
CA SER A 55 48.79 -25.72 -18.92
C SER A 55 47.60 -25.41 -18.00
N HIS A 56 47.63 -25.89 -16.75
CA HIS A 56 46.60 -25.56 -15.75
C HIS A 56 46.72 -24.11 -15.23
N GLU A 57 47.91 -23.50 -15.26
CA GLU A 57 48.05 -22.07 -14.94
C GLU A 57 47.45 -21.15 -16.03
N PHE A 58 47.28 -21.65 -17.27
CA PHE A 58 46.63 -20.89 -18.36
C PHE A 58 45.12 -21.10 -18.45
N LEU A 59 44.53 -22.04 -17.70
CA LEU A 59 43.10 -22.39 -17.74
C LEU A 59 42.36 -22.17 -16.43
N HIS A 60 43.00 -21.69 -15.40
CA HIS A 60 42.31 -21.07 -14.30
C HIS A 60 42.24 -19.57 -14.59
N PRO A 61 41.07 -19.04 -15.03
CA PRO A 61 40.80 -17.67 -14.73
C PRO A 61 40.95 -17.58 -13.20
N SER A 62 41.77 -16.63 -12.75
CA SER A 62 41.88 -16.31 -11.34
C SER A 62 40.47 -16.40 -10.78
N THR A 63 40.18 -17.38 -9.95
CA THR A 63 39.08 -17.29 -9.01
C THR A 63 39.44 -16.10 -8.14
N GLN A 64 39.19 -14.89 -8.62
CA GLN A 64 38.91 -13.82 -7.73
C GLN A 64 37.82 -14.41 -6.82
N ASN A 65 38.21 -14.70 -5.59
CA ASN A 65 37.23 -14.81 -4.52
C ASN A 65 36.52 -13.47 -4.55
N VAL A 66 35.44 -13.40 -5.35
CA VAL A 66 34.49 -12.34 -5.22
C VAL A 66 33.96 -12.52 -3.81
N ILE A 67 34.57 -11.77 -2.88
CA ILE A 67 33.98 -11.59 -1.57
C ILE A 67 32.65 -10.92 -1.91
N ILE A 68 31.61 -11.73 -2.04
CA ILE A 68 30.24 -11.25 -2.09
C ILE A 68 30.05 -10.68 -0.69
N THR A 69 30.31 -9.39 -0.53
CA THR A 69 29.92 -8.67 0.67
C THR A 69 28.42 -8.86 0.83
N GLU A 70 27.96 -8.94 2.05
CA GLU A 70 26.53 -9.11 2.36
C GLU A 70 25.69 -8.06 1.62
N GLU A 71 26.22 -6.87 1.36
CA GLU A 71 25.65 -5.80 0.52
C GLU A 71 25.42 -6.21 -0.95
N ALA A 72 26.25 -7.12 -1.51
CA ALA A 72 26.06 -7.61 -2.88
C ALA A 72 24.91 -8.64 -3.01
N LEU A 73 24.36 -9.11 -1.91
CA LEU A 73 23.21 -10.02 -1.84
C LEU A 73 21.87 -9.28 -1.66
N ILE A 74 21.89 -8.00 -1.25
CA ILE A 74 20.68 -7.20 -1.06
C ILE A 74 20.15 -6.83 -2.45
N GLN A 75 18.95 -7.33 -2.75
CA GLN A 75 18.29 -7.05 -4.02
C GLN A 75 17.57 -5.70 -3.97
N PRO A 76 17.38 -5.00 -5.11
CA PRO A 76 16.59 -3.77 -5.14
C PRO A 76 15.20 -3.90 -4.51
N ALA A 77 14.60 -5.09 -4.58
CA ALA A 77 13.33 -5.39 -3.94
C ALA A 77 13.38 -5.34 -2.40
N ASP A 78 14.52 -5.64 -1.79
CA ASP A 78 14.70 -5.58 -0.33
C ASP A 78 14.69 -4.13 0.16
N TYR A 79 15.29 -3.22 -0.62
CA TYR A 79 15.22 -1.78 -0.34
C TYR A 79 13.79 -1.24 -0.46
N VAL A 80 13.01 -1.70 -1.44
CA VAL A 80 11.58 -1.33 -1.56
C VAL A 80 10.79 -1.80 -0.33
N ASN A 81 11.04 -3.01 0.16
CA ASN A 81 10.39 -3.52 1.36
C ASN A 81 10.81 -2.75 2.61
N SER A 82 12.11 -2.47 2.77
CA SER A 82 12.64 -1.63 3.85
C SER A 82 12.00 -0.23 3.84
N ALA A 83 11.88 0.37 2.66
CA ALA A 83 11.24 1.68 2.52
C ALA A 83 9.77 1.67 2.94
N LYS A 84 9.00 0.63 2.59
CA LYS A 84 7.61 0.48 3.05
C LYS A 84 7.49 0.45 4.57
N GLU A 85 8.36 -0.33 5.23
CA GLU A 85 8.39 -0.39 6.70
C GLU A 85 8.74 0.97 7.30
N LYS A 86 9.73 1.67 6.72
CA LYS A 86 10.13 3.00 7.17
C LYS A 86 9.03 4.04 7.00
N LEU A 87 8.28 4.01 5.90
CA LEU A 87 7.13 4.89 5.69
C LEU A 87 6.02 4.65 6.72
N GLN A 88 5.76 3.39 7.09
CA GLN A 88 4.76 3.05 8.10
C GLN A 88 5.09 3.60 9.48
N ILE A 89 6.38 3.72 9.84
CA ILE A 89 6.83 4.29 11.11
C ILE A 89 7.15 5.79 11.03
N GLY A 90 6.91 6.42 9.86
CA GLY A 90 7.11 7.86 9.65
C GLY A 90 8.56 8.28 9.38
N ASN A 91 9.48 7.35 9.16
CA ASN A 91 10.87 7.64 8.80
C ASN A 91 11.02 7.85 7.29
N VAL A 92 10.52 8.99 6.80
CA VAL A 92 10.35 9.25 5.37
C VAL A 92 11.69 9.48 4.67
N ASP A 93 12.66 10.17 5.29
CA ASP A 93 13.94 10.48 4.67
C ASP A 93 14.76 9.20 4.39
N ASP A 94 14.81 8.27 5.36
CA ASP A 94 15.49 6.99 5.18
C ASP A 94 14.75 6.10 4.16
N ALA A 95 13.43 6.21 4.07
CA ALA A 95 12.66 5.51 3.05
C ALA A 95 12.98 6.02 1.63
N ILE A 96 13.11 7.34 1.46
CA ILE A 96 13.54 7.94 0.18
C ILE A 96 14.93 7.43 -0.21
N SER A 97 15.87 7.38 0.74
CA SER A 97 17.24 6.88 0.48
C SER A 97 17.25 5.42 0.02
N ASP A 98 16.44 4.57 0.65
CA ASP A 98 16.29 3.17 0.22
C ASP A 98 15.69 3.08 -1.18
N LEU A 99 14.68 3.90 -1.48
CA LEU A 99 14.03 3.93 -2.79
C LEU A 99 14.95 4.47 -3.89
N ASP A 100 15.81 5.45 -3.58
CA ASP A 100 16.85 5.90 -4.49
C ASP A 100 17.79 4.74 -4.86
N THR A 101 18.23 3.97 -3.85
CA THR A 101 19.07 2.78 -4.05
C THR A 101 18.34 1.69 -4.86
N ALA A 102 17.06 1.47 -4.58
CA ALA A 102 16.24 0.50 -5.32
C ALA A 102 16.07 0.89 -6.79
N ILE A 103 15.84 2.18 -7.07
CA ILE A 103 15.66 2.73 -8.42
C ILE A 103 16.97 2.66 -9.20
N ASP A 104 18.11 3.00 -8.58
CA ASP A 104 19.44 2.90 -9.20
C ASP A 104 19.79 1.45 -9.57
N GLY A 105 19.38 0.48 -8.74
CA GLY A 105 19.57 -0.94 -9.01
C GLY A 105 18.57 -1.53 -10.02
N ASN A 106 17.32 -1.16 -9.94
CA ASN A 106 16.24 -1.59 -10.84
C ASN A 106 15.04 -0.66 -10.74
N ALA A 107 14.95 0.28 -11.65
CA ALA A 107 13.89 1.29 -11.72
C ALA A 107 12.52 0.66 -12.06
N THR A 108 11.78 0.21 -11.05
CA THR A 108 10.43 -0.35 -11.20
C THR A 108 9.34 0.71 -11.02
N SER A 109 8.19 0.50 -11.66
CA SER A 109 7.00 1.35 -11.47
C SER A 109 6.60 1.49 -10.00
N GLY A 110 6.65 0.38 -9.24
CA GLY A 110 6.32 0.39 -7.81
C GLY A 110 7.30 1.18 -6.95
N ALA A 111 8.61 1.17 -7.28
CA ALA A 111 9.60 1.95 -6.54
C ALA A 111 9.40 3.46 -6.74
N TYR A 112 9.14 3.89 -7.98
CA TYR A 112 8.80 5.29 -8.26
C TYR A 112 7.50 5.70 -7.57
N ALA A 113 6.42 4.91 -7.66
CA ALA A 113 5.15 5.24 -7.01
C ALA A 113 5.34 5.42 -5.49
N LEU A 114 6.07 4.52 -4.85
CA LEU A 114 6.32 4.59 -3.41
C LEU A 114 7.20 5.79 -3.02
N ARG A 115 8.20 6.18 -3.87
CA ARG A 115 8.99 7.40 -3.63
C ARG A 115 8.17 8.66 -3.84
N GLY A 116 7.27 8.66 -4.82
CA GLY A 116 6.30 9.73 -5.01
C GLY A 116 5.39 9.91 -3.79
N GLU A 117 4.89 8.81 -3.20
CA GLU A 117 4.15 8.84 -1.93
C GLU A 117 5.00 9.43 -0.79
N ALA A 118 6.26 9.01 -0.67
CA ALA A 118 7.17 9.56 0.34
C ALA A 118 7.39 11.08 0.16
N TYR A 119 7.62 11.54 -1.07
CA TYR A 119 7.72 12.98 -1.35
C TYR A 119 6.42 13.73 -1.07
N MET A 120 5.26 13.12 -1.31
CA MET A 120 3.97 13.72 -0.98
C MET A 120 3.80 13.90 0.55
N GLN A 121 4.26 12.93 1.36
CA GLN A 121 4.21 13.02 2.82
C GLN A 121 5.04 14.19 3.37
N ILE A 122 6.21 14.49 2.80
CA ILE A 122 7.05 15.64 3.20
C ILE A 122 6.69 16.94 2.48
N GLY A 123 5.62 16.94 1.66
CA GLY A 123 5.15 18.12 0.95
C GLY A 123 5.95 18.53 -0.30
N ASN A 124 6.85 17.66 -0.77
CA ASN A 124 7.58 17.90 -2.03
C ASN A 124 6.76 17.45 -3.24
N TYR A 125 5.69 18.18 -3.52
CA TYR A 125 4.69 17.82 -4.53
C TYR A 125 5.23 17.76 -5.95
N GLN A 126 6.25 18.57 -6.26
CA GLN A 126 6.87 18.55 -7.58
C GLN A 126 7.57 17.22 -7.86
N LYS A 127 8.42 16.77 -6.93
CA LYS A 127 9.10 15.46 -7.06
C LYS A 127 8.11 14.30 -7.01
N ALA A 128 7.05 14.41 -6.22
CA ALA A 128 6.01 13.40 -6.19
C ALA A 128 5.33 13.24 -7.56
N LEU A 129 4.99 14.35 -8.24
CA LEU A 129 4.43 14.31 -9.61
C LEU A 129 5.40 13.65 -10.60
N GLU A 130 6.68 14.05 -10.58
CA GLU A 130 7.71 13.49 -11.46
C GLU A 130 7.88 11.96 -11.25
N ASP A 131 7.80 11.50 -10.03
CA ASP A 131 7.89 10.08 -9.69
C ASP A 131 6.63 9.31 -10.10
N PHE A 132 5.43 9.86 -9.90
CA PHE A 132 4.20 9.23 -10.39
C PHE A 132 4.16 9.16 -11.91
N ASP A 133 4.64 10.20 -12.61
CA ASP A 133 4.78 10.19 -14.06
C ASP A 133 5.73 9.08 -14.52
N SER A 134 6.89 8.95 -13.85
CA SER A 134 7.87 7.88 -14.11
C SER A 134 7.28 6.49 -13.84
N ALA A 135 6.48 6.34 -12.76
CA ALA A 135 5.81 5.09 -12.44
C ALA A 135 4.81 4.69 -13.55
N ILE A 136 4.03 5.64 -14.05
CA ILE A 136 3.04 5.41 -15.12
C ILE A 136 3.73 5.14 -16.46
N GLU A 137 4.84 5.80 -16.75
CA GLU A 137 5.65 5.52 -17.95
C GLU A 137 6.22 4.08 -17.93
N LYS A 138 6.66 3.61 -16.76
CA LYS A 138 7.18 2.24 -16.57
C LYS A 138 6.09 1.17 -16.64
N ASP A 139 4.92 1.43 -16.12
CA ASP A 139 3.76 0.54 -16.17
C ASP A 139 2.48 1.37 -16.31
N SER A 140 2.00 1.50 -17.55
CA SER A 140 0.76 2.22 -17.88
C SER A 140 -0.51 1.56 -17.33
N MET A 141 -0.38 0.40 -16.66
CA MET A 141 -1.46 -0.30 -15.96
C MET A 141 -1.30 -0.24 -14.44
N ASN A 142 -0.40 0.60 -13.92
CA ASN A 142 -0.26 0.82 -12.48
C ASN A 142 -1.40 1.69 -11.96
N ALA A 143 -2.50 1.06 -11.54
CA ALA A 143 -3.67 1.73 -10.97
C ALA A 143 -3.34 2.56 -9.72
N VAL A 144 -2.37 2.09 -8.91
CA VAL A 144 -1.94 2.80 -7.69
C VAL A 144 -1.26 4.12 -8.02
N ALA A 145 -0.34 4.12 -8.99
CA ALA A 145 0.35 5.35 -9.39
C ALA A 145 -0.62 6.40 -9.96
N PHE A 146 -1.60 5.99 -10.76
CA PHE A 146 -2.67 6.89 -11.19
C PHE A 146 -3.48 7.43 -10.02
N TYR A 147 -3.86 6.57 -9.07
CA TYR A 147 -4.65 6.98 -7.91
C TYR A 147 -3.88 7.96 -7.02
N ASP A 148 -2.61 7.70 -6.74
CA ASP A 148 -1.77 8.58 -5.91
C ASP A 148 -1.54 9.93 -6.58
N ARG A 149 -1.33 9.95 -7.91
CA ARG A 149 -1.25 11.20 -8.68
C ARG A 149 -2.59 11.94 -8.66
N ALA A 150 -3.71 11.24 -8.72
CA ALA A 150 -5.03 11.84 -8.57
C ALA A 150 -5.22 12.48 -7.19
N LEU A 151 -4.79 11.81 -6.11
CA LEU A 151 -4.84 12.39 -4.77
C LEU A 151 -4.02 13.68 -4.67
N LEU A 152 -2.83 13.68 -5.26
CA LEU A 152 -1.97 14.87 -5.28
C LEU A 152 -2.58 15.99 -6.13
N ASN A 153 -3.07 15.67 -7.34
CA ASN A 153 -3.76 16.65 -8.18
C ASN A 153 -5.00 17.24 -7.49
N ALA A 154 -5.79 16.42 -6.79
CA ALA A 154 -6.93 16.89 -6.00
C ALA A 154 -6.50 17.84 -4.86
N ARG A 155 -5.39 17.52 -4.18
CA ARG A 155 -4.81 18.39 -3.14
C ARG A 155 -4.31 19.73 -3.68
N LEU A 156 -3.86 19.75 -4.93
CA LEU A 156 -3.45 20.96 -5.66
C LEU A 156 -4.63 21.65 -6.36
N GLU A 157 -5.86 21.21 -6.10
CA GLU A 157 -7.10 21.72 -6.69
C GLU A 157 -7.19 21.55 -8.24
N ASN A 158 -6.35 20.70 -8.80
CA ASN A 158 -6.37 20.31 -10.21
C ASN A 158 -7.40 19.20 -10.45
N TYR A 159 -8.69 19.47 -10.19
CA TYR A 159 -9.74 18.45 -10.15
C TYR A 159 -9.96 17.73 -11.49
N ASP A 160 -9.83 18.40 -12.62
CA ASP A 160 -9.97 17.78 -13.94
C ASP A 160 -8.83 16.76 -14.20
N ALA A 161 -7.59 17.09 -13.83
CA ALA A 161 -6.46 16.16 -13.93
C ALA A 161 -6.66 14.98 -12.98
N ALA A 162 -7.09 15.24 -11.75
CA ALA A 162 -7.40 14.20 -10.78
C ALA A 162 -8.51 13.25 -11.27
N LEU A 163 -9.58 13.80 -11.88
CA LEU A 163 -10.67 12.99 -12.43
C LEU A 163 -10.19 12.09 -13.59
N ASN A 164 -9.34 12.62 -14.46
CA ASN A 164 -8.73 11.82 -15.53
C ASN A 164 -7.87 10.69 -14.97
N ASP A 165 -7.07 10.96 -13.95
CA ASP A 165 -6.23 9.94 -13.30
C ASP A 165 -7.07 8.86 -12.60
N VAL A 166 -8.15 9.22 -11.89
CA VAL A 166 -9.05 8.21 -11.29
C VAL A 166 -9.75 7.36 -12.36
N ASN A 167 -10.10 7.93 -13.52
CA ASN A 167 -10.65 7.16 -14.62
C ASN A 167 -9.62 6.14 -15.17
N ASN A 168 -8.36 6.54 -15.32
CA ASN A 168 -7.28 5.65 -15.72
C ASN A 168 -7.01 4.57 -14.65
N ALA A 169 -7.04 4.92 -13.36
CA ALA A 169 -6.93 3.98 -12.26
C ALA A 169 -8.06 2.94 -12.27
N LEU A 170 -9.30 3.34 -12.50
CA LEU A 170 -10.45 2.44 -12.64
C LEU A 170 -10.30 1.48 -13.82
N ALA A 171 -9.84 1.98 -14.98
CA ALA A 171 -9.59 1.15 -16.14
C ALA A 171 -8.45 0.14 -15.89
N ALA A 172 -7.33 0.59 -15.33
CA ALA A 172 -6.19 -0.24 -14.98
C ALA A 172 -6.58 -1.31 -13.94
N GLN A 173 -7.28 -0.92 -12.86
CA GLN A 173 -7.74 -1.82 -11.81
C GLN A 173 -8.70 -2.89 -12.33
N SER A 174 -9.53 -2.56 -13.30
CA SER A 174 -10.44 -3.53 -13.92
C SER A 174 -9.73 -4.56 -14.81
N MET A 175 -8.60 -4.21 -15.42
CA MET A 175 -7.81 -5.07 -16.31
C MET A 175 -6.71 -5.83 -15.57
N LYS A 176 -6.07 -5.20 -14.59
CA LYS A 176 -4.99 -5.74 -13.75
C LYS A 176 -5.23 -5.37 -12.29
N PRO A 177 -6.06 -6.14 -11.56
CA PRO A 177 -6.39 -5.83 -10.19
C PRO A 177 -5.16 -5.78 -9.27
N SER A 178 -5.08 -4.73 -8.45
CA SER A 178 -4.12 -4.60 -7.35
C SER A 178 -4.83 -4.89 -6.03
N GLU A 179 -4.20 -5.63 -5.13
CA GLU A 179 -4.75 -5.92 -3.80
C GLU A 179 -4.77 -4.68 -2.89
N SER A 180 -3.89 -3.71 -3.15
CA SER A 180 -3.76 -2.49 -2.34
C SER A 180 -4.79 -1.41 -2.69
N LEU A 181 -5.55 -1.55 -3.76
CA LEU A 181 -6.49 -0.53 -4.23
C LEU A 181 -7.85 -1.16 -4.56
N SER A 182 -8.91 -0.70 -3.90
CA SER A 182 -10.23 -1.24 -4.12
C SER A 182 -11.03 -0.43 -5.15
N MET A 183 -11.84 -1.12 -5.94
CA MET A 183 -12.80 -0.47 -6.85
C MET A 183 -13.78 0.42 -6.09
N ARG A 184 -14.13 0.05 -4.86
CA ARG A 184 -15.00 0.84 -3.97
C ARG A 184 -14.38 2.22 -3.72
N ASP A 185 -13.11 2.25 -3.34
CA ASP A 185 -12.44 3.50 -2.97
C ASP A 185 -12.19 4.39 -4.20
N LEU A 186 -11.91 3.78 -5.35
CA LEU A 186 -11.82 4.49 -6.63
C LEU A 186 -13.14 5.17 -7.00
N TYR A 187 -14.27 4.45 -6.88
CA TYR A 187 -15.60 5.06 -7.12
C TYR A 187 -15.90 6.16 -6.10
N ALA A 188 -15.60 5.96 -4.81
CA ALA A 188 -15.80 7.01 -3.81
C ALA A 188 -14.98 8.27 -4.13
N LYS A 189 -13.72 8.10 -4.49
CA LYS A 189 -12.84 9.23 -4.87
C LYS A 189 -13.34 9.94 -6.13
N ARG A 190 -13.78 9.20 -7.14
CA ARG A 190 -14.37 9.82 -8.34
C ARG A 190 -15.69 10.55 -8.03
N GLY A 191 -16.50 10.00 -7.15
CA GLY A 191 -17.70 10.66 -6.63
C GLY A 191 -17.37 12.00 -5.97
N GLN A 192 -16.36 12.04 -5.13
CA GLN A 192 -15.88 13.26 -4.47
C GLN A 192 -15.40 14.31 -5.47
N LEU A 193 -14.58 13.90 -6.48
CA LEU A 193 -14.16 14.80 -7.55
C LEU A 193 -15.34 15.33 -8.35
N ASN A 194 -16.33 14.49 -8.65
CA ASN A 194 -17.57 14.89 -9.32
C ASN A 194 -18.37 15.91 -8.49
N LEU A 195 -18.39 15.78 -7.13
CA LEU A 195 -18.99 16.79 -6.26
C LEU A 195 -18.30 18.15 -6.40
N TRP A 196 -16.98 18.19 -6.32
CA TRP A 196 -16.19 19.42 -6.44
C TRP A 196 -16.35 20.08 -7.81
N LEU A 197 -16.46 19.27 -8.85
CA LEU A 197 -16.73 19.72 -10.22
C LEU A 197 -18.22 20.00 -10.49
N LYS A 198 -19.10 19.88 -9.47
CA LYS A 198 -20.54 20.06 -9.54
C LYS A 198 -21.24 19.15 -10.55
N ASN A 199 -20.64 18.01 -10.85
CA ASN A 199 -21.26 16.94 -11.63
C ASN A 199 -22.08 16.03 -10.69
N TRP A 200 -23.22 16.53 -10.24
CA TRP A 200 -24.05 15.89 -9.21
C TRP A 200 -24.52 14.49 -9.60
N GLN A 201 -24.97 14.31 -10.85
CA GLN A 201 -25.39 13.01 -11.37
C GLN A 201 -24.22 12.00 -11.36
N GLY A 202 -23.03 12.43 -11.78
CA GLY A 202 -21.83 11.62 -11.75
C GLY A 202 -21.46 11.21 -10.30
N ALA A 203 -21.55 12.15 -9.37
CA ALA A 203 -21.29 11.90 -7.95
C ALA A 203 -22.26 10.85 -7.38
N VAL A 204 -23.57 11.00 -7.59
CA VAL A 204 -24.59 10.01 -7.15
C VAL A 204 -24.30 8.62 -7.73
N ALA A 205 -24.02 8.54 -9.03
CA ALA A 205 -23.72 7.26 -9.68
C ALA A 205 -22.46 6.59 -9.09
N ASP A 206 -21.41 7.37 -8.84
CA ASP A 206 -20.15 6.85 -8.32
C ASP A 206 -20.27 6.42 -6.85
N TYR A 207 -20.89 7.21 -5.99
CA TYR A 207 -21.14 6.78 -4.61
C TYR A 207 -22.04 5.55 -4.53
N THR A 208 -23.05 5.46 -5.41
CA THR A 208 -23.89 4.26 -5.51
C THR A 208 -23.07 3.04 -5.91
N ASN A 209 -22.14 3.19 -6.86
CA ASN A 209 -21.23 2.12 -7.26
C ASN A 209 -20.23 1.74 -6.14
N SER A 210 -19.79 2.71 -5.36
CA SER A 210 -18.94 2.48 -4.19
C SER A 210 -19.70 1.67 -3.13
N LEU A 211 -20.90 2.09 -2.77
CA LEU A 211 -21.76 1.43 -1.78
C LEU A 211 -22.15 0.01 -2.20
N ALA A 212 -22.44 -0.22 -3.48
CA ALA A 212 -22.77 -1.54 -4.01
C ALA A 212 -21.61 -2.55 -3.93
N ARG A 213 -20.36 -2.07 -3.76
CA ARG A 213 -19.14 -2.88 -3.63
C ARG A 213 -18.61 -2.95 -2.22
N ALA A 214 -19.36 -2.42 -1.26
CA ALA A 214 -18.94 -2.42 0.13
C ALA A 214 -19.03 -3.83 0.73
N GLU A 215 -17.90 -4.36 1.16
CA GLU A 215 -17.81 -5.55 2.00
C GLU A 215 -17.51 -5.07 3.44
N GLY A 216 -18.51 -5.15 4.32
CA GLY A 216 -18.40 -4.67 5.69
C GLY A 216 -18.85 -3.24 5.93
N THR A 217 -18.25 -2.56 6.91
CA THR A 217 -18.66 -1.23 7.34
C THR A 217 -18.29 -0.17 6.30
N VAL A 218 -19.25 0.64 5.92
CA VAL A 218 -19.08 1.81 5.05
C VAL A 218 -18.88 3.04 5.91
N SER A 219 -18.01 3.98 5.47
CA SER A 219 -17.92 5.29 6.12
C SER A 219 -19.23 6.08 6.00
N ALA A 220 -19.61 6.76 7.07
CA ALA A 220 -20.75 7.67 7.08
C ALA A 220 -20.62 8.77 6.01
N ASP A 221 -19.37 9.20 5.73
CA ASP A 221 -19.08 10.26 4.77
C ASP A 221 -19.57 9.93 3.36
N VAL A 222 -19.47 8.66 2.92
CA VAL A 222 -19.94 8.24 1.59
C VAL A 222 -21.44 8.47 1.41
N TYR A 223 -22.23 8.19 2.46
CA TYR A 223 -23.67 8.49 2.45
C TYR A 223 -23.91 10.00 2.50
N ALA A 224 -23.20 10.72 3.37
CA ALA A 224 -23.37 12.17 3.52
C ALA A 224 -22.99 12.93 2.23
N GLU A 225 -21.91 12.55 1.57
CA GLU A 225 -21.48 13.15 0.31
C GLU A 225 -22.45 12.81 -0.83
N ARG A 226 -23.04 11.61 -0.86
CA ARG A 226 -24.12 11.29 -1.81
C ARG A 226 -25.39 12.09 -1.52
N ALA A 227 -25.73 12.30 -0.25
CA ALA A 227 -26.84 13.17 0.16
C ALA A 227 -26.64 14.62 -0.31
N GLU A 228 -25.42 15.14 -0.27
CA GLU A 228 -25.10 16.46 -0.83
C GLU A 228 -25.38 16.53 -2.34
N ALA A 229 -24.99 15.49 -3.07
CA ALA A 229 -25.27 15.40 -4.51
C ALA A 229 -26.79 15.33 -4.77
N TYR A 230 -27.54 14.52 -4.03
CA TYR A 230 -29.00 14.46 -4.11
C TYR A 230 -29.66 15.81 -3.77
N THR A 231 -29.16 16.49 -2.73
CA THR A 231 -29.63 17.83 -2.34
C THR A 231 -29.44 18.82 -3.48
N ALA A 232 -28.30 18.82 -4.15
CA ALA A 232 -28.02 19.69 -5.28
C ALA A 232 -28.91 19.39 -6.51
N LEU A 233 -29.33 18.14 -6.68
CA LEU A 233 -30.29 17.70 -7.71
C LEU A 233 -31.72 17.98 -7.35
N GLY A 234 -32.02 18.39 -6.11
CA GLY A 234 -33.40 18.60 -5.61
C GLY A 234 -34.10 17.31 -5.18
N ASP A 235 -33.41 16.20 -5.12
CA ASP A 235 -33.92 14.90 -4.66
C ASP A 235 -33.79 14.81 -3.14
N TYR A 236 -34.64 15.59 -2.44
CA TYR A 236 -34.55 15.76 -0.99
C TYR A 236 -34.89 14.49 -0.21
N GLU A 237 -35.76 13.64 -0.76
CA GLU A 237 -36.15 12.38 -0.12
C GLU A 237 -34.95 11.43 -0.02
N ASN A 238 -34.24 11.21 -1.11
CA ASN A 238 -33.05 10.39 -1.11
C ASN A 238 -31.88 11.01 -0.28
N ALA A 239 -31.77 12.35 -0.28
CA ALA A 239 -30.81 13.05 0.55
C ALA A 239 -31.06 12.82 2.04
N VAL A 240 -32.29 12.96 2.53
CA VAL A 240 -32.66 12.70 3.93
C VAL A 240 -32.42 11.25 4.30
N ASN A 241 -32.76 10.31 3.44
CA ASN A 241 -32.52 8.89 3.68
C ASN A 241 -31.02 8.59 3.83
N ASP A 242 -30.19 9.23 3.03
CA ASP A 242 -28.72 9.07 3.10
C ASP A 242 -28.15 9.73 4.36
N TYR A 243 -28.57 10.95 4.73
CA TYR A 243 -28.13 11.55 6.00
C TYR A 243 -28.56 10.72 7.22
N THR A 244 -29.77 10.19 7.22
CA THR A 244 -30.24 9.28 8.28
C THR A 244 -29.39 8.03 8.38
N THR A 245 -29.00 7.47 7.22
CA THR A 245 -28.08 6.31 7.19
C THR A 245 -26.69 6.69 7.69
N ALA A 246 -26.16 7.85 7.29
CA ALA A 246 -24.87 8.36 7.77
C ALA A 246 -24.87 8.53 9.30
N VAL A 247 -25.92 9.11 9.86
CA VAL A 247 -26.09 9.24 11.33
C VAL A 247 -26.09 7.88 12.02
N ARG A 248 -26.82 6.90 11.48
CA ARG A 248 -26.83 5.54 12.05
C ARG A 248 -25.41 4.92 12.05
N VAL A 249 -24.71 5.01 10.92
CA VAL A 249 -23.33 4.47 10.80
C VAL A 249 -22.37 5.17 11.75
N ILE A 250 -22.43 6.51 11.82
CA ILE A 250 -21.54 7.29 12.68
C ILE A 250 -21.82 7.03 14.17
N SER A 251 -23.08 6.75 14.55
CA SER A 251 -23.45 6.41 15.91
C SER A 251 -22.79 5.10 16.38
N GLU A 252 -22.65 4.12 15.49
CA GLU A 252 -21.91 2.89 15.74
C GLU A 252 -20.40 3.17 15.88
N GLN A 253 -19.86 4.07 15.06
CA GLN A 253 -18.46 4.50 15.12
C GLN A 253 -18.12 5.26 16.40
N ILE A 254 -19.01 6.14 16.86
CA ILE A 254 -18.87 6.86 18.14
C ILE A 254 -18.74 5.89 19.32
N GLN A 255 -19.56 4.82 19.33
CA GLN A 255 -19.50 3.79 20.38
C GLN A 255 -18.18 3.00 20.34
N ALA A 256 -17.59 2.79 19.16
CA ALA A 256 -16.36 2.06 18.96
C ALA A 256 -15.10 2.94 19.02
N ALA A 257 -15.25 4.26 19.13
CA ALA A 257 -14.14 5.21 19.04
C ALA A 257 -13.11 4.98 20.17
N PRO A 258 -11.81 4.95 19.83
CA PRO A 258 -10.75 4.54 20.76
C PRO A 258 -10.44 5.63 21.82
N ASN A 259 -10.75 6.89 21.56
CA ASN A 259 -10.44 8.03 22.42
C ASN A 259 -11.54 9.10 22.35
N GLN A 260 -11.43 10.11 23.22
CA GLN A 260 -12.39 11.19 23.33
C GLN A 260 -12.39 12.10 22.09
N ASP A 261 -11.21 12.43 21.57
CA ASP A 261 -11.08 13.36 20.42
C ASP A 261 -11.80 12.81 19.19
N GLU A 262 -11.66 11.50 18.92
CA GLU A 262 -12.35 10.85 17.79
C GLU A 262 -13.87 10.80 18.03
N ARG A 263 -14.31 10.57 19.27
CA ARG A 263 -15.75 10.66 19.62
C ARG A 263 -16.33 12.05 19.38
N GLU A 264 -15.64 13.09 19.83
CA GLU A 264 -16.07 14.48 19.65
C GLU A 264 -16.16 14.85 18.18
N LYS A 265 -15.14 14.49 17.39
CA LYS A 265 -15.14 14.70 15.94
C LYS A 265 -16.32 14.01 15.26
N GLN A 266 -16.57 12.73 15.56
CA GLN A 266 -17.68 11.98 14.98
C GLN A 266 -19.03 12.52 15.46
N SER A 267 -19.15 12.96 16.72
CA SER A 267 -20.37 13.60 17.22
C SER A 267 -20.65 14.93 16.53
N SER A 268 -19.61 15.72 16.25
CA SER A 268 -19.74 16.95 15.46
C SER A 268 -20.21 16.68 14.02
N ASN A 269 -19.70 15.62 13.38
CA ASN A 269 -20.18 15.22 12.05
C ASN A 269 -21.65 14.77 12.11
N ALA A 270 -22.04 13.95 13.11
CA ALA A 270 -23.40 13.51 13.29
C ALA A 270 -24.36 14.70 13.49
N MET A 271 -23.97 15.69 14.30
CA MET A 271 -24.71 16.93 14.50
C MET A 271 -24.95 17.66 13.17
N SER A 272 -23.90 17.81 12.35
CA SER A 272 -24.00 18.42 11.02
C SER A 272 -24.97 17.66 10.10
N TYR A 273 -24.96 16.33 10.13
CA TYR A 273 -25.87 15.52 9.31
C TYR A 273 -27.33 15.67 9.74
N PHE A 274 -27.59 15.73 11.05
CA PHE A 274 -28.94 16.04 11.57
C PHE A 274 -29.40 17.42 11.12
N GLU A 275 -28.57 18.46 11.22
CA GLU A 275 -28.94 19.81 10.78
C GLU A 275 -29.25 19.85 9.26
N LYS A 276 -28.45 19.18 8.44
CA LYS A 276 -28.68 19.09 6.99
C LYS A 276 -29.98 18.35 6.68
N SER A 277 -30.25 17.23 7.37
CA SER A 277 -31.51 16.48 7.25
C SER A 277 -32.71 17.32 7.67
N ALA A 278 -32.64 18.03 8.80
CA ALA A 278 -33.66 18.90 9.29
C ALA A 278 -34.02 20.01 8.29
N ALA A 279 -33.01 20.65 7.69
CA ALA A 279 -33.22 21.69 6.68
C ALA A 279 -33.98 21.16 5.44
N LEU A 280 -33.68 19.92 5.04
CA LEU A 280 -34.36 19.27 3.91
C LEU A 280 -35.79 18.86 4.28
N ASN A 281 -36.01 18.28 5.47
CA ASN A 281 -37.31 17.93 6.00
C ASN A 281 -38.20 19.18 6.08
N PHE A 282 -37.66 20.29 6.59
CA PHE A 282 -38.38 21.57 6.62
C PHE A 282 -38.75 22.04 5.22
N LYS A 283 -37.84 21.97 4.26
CA LYS A 283 -38.09 22.35 2.87
C LYS A 283 -39.16 21.49 2.18
N MET A 284 -39.31 20.23 2.61
CA MET A 284 -40.39 19.32 2.16
C MET A 284 -41.70 19.50 2.92
N GLY A 285 -41.75 20.34 3.95
CA GLY A 285 -42.94 20.54 4.81
C GLY A 285 -43.08 19.46 5.90
N ASN A 286 -42.05 18.65 6.14
CA ASN A 286 -42.05 17.62 7.16
C ASN A 286 -41.55 18.18 8.51
N ASN A 287 -42.29 19.14 9.07
CA ASN A 287 -41.87 19.90 10.25
C ASN A 287 -41.60 19.04 11.48
N ASP A 288 -42.37 17.97 11.70
CA ASP A 288 -42.17 17.06 12.82
C ASP A 288 -40.81 16.32 12.71
N ALA A 289 -40.46 15.87 11.48
CA ALA A 289 -39.18 15.23 11.21
C ALA A 289 -38.01 16.23 11.37
N ALA A 290 -38.18 17.46 10.86
CA ALA A 290 -37.19 18.53 11.02
C ALA A 290 -36.95 18.86 12.49
N ARG A 291 -38.01 18.92 13.30
CA ARG A 291 -37.90 19.13 14.75
C ARG A 291 -37.13 18.01 15.44
N ASN A 292 -37.45 16.75 15.18
CA ASN A 292 -36.76 15.60 15.77
C ASN A 292 -35.27 15.58 15.41
N ASP A 293 -34.89 15.91 14.18
CA ASP A 293 -33.51 16.03 13.73
C ASP A 293 -32.80 17.18 14.49
N LEU A 294 -33.42 18.36 14.63
CA LEU A 294 -32.84 19.48 15.37
C LEU A 294 -32.70 19.20 16.88
N GLU A 295 -33.65 18.51 17.50
CA GLU A 295 -33.56 18.09 18.91
C GLU A 295 -32.37 17.13 19.11
N SER A 296 -32.14 16.21 18.15
CA SER A 296 -31.01 15.31 18.17
C SER A 296 -29.68 16.07 18.01
N ALA A 297 -29.64 17.03 17.08
CA ALA A 297 -28.47 17.90 16.90
C ALA A 297 -28.20 18.76 18.14
N PHE A 298 -29.24 19.32 18.77
CA PHE A 298 -29.10 20.08 20.00
C PHE A 298 -28.53 19.26 21.15
N ALA A 299 -29.03 18.04 21.32
CA ALA A 299 -28.48 17.12 22.35
C ALA A 299 -26.99 16.84 22.15
N LEU A 300 -26.53 16.71 20.90
CA LEU A 300 -25.09 16.54 20.58
C LEU A 300 -24.31 17.84 20.87
N ALA A 301 -24.83 19.00 20.49
CA ALA A 301 -24.20 20.30 20.79
C ALA A 301 -23.96 20.49 22.29
N VAL A 302 -24.98 20.20 23.10
CA VAL A 302 -24.88 20.26 24.58
C VAL A 302 -23.86 19.23 25.10
N ALA A 303 -23.82 18.02 24.57
CA ALA A 303 -22.88 16.99 24.98
C ALA A 303 -21.42 17.31 24.61
N LEU A 304 -21.22 18.16 23.61
CA LEU A 304 -19.90 18.66 23.15
C LEU A 304 -19.51 19.98 23.82
N ASP A 305 -20.33 20.56 24.72
CA ASP A 305 -20.18 21.92 25.27
C ASP A 305 -20.08 23.02 24.18
N ASP A 306 -20.63 22.73 22.96
CA ASP A 306 -20.68 23.68 21.85
C ASP A 306 -21.91 24.60 21.99
N ASN A 307 -21.75 25.64 22.83
CA ASN A 307 -22.84 26.58 23.15
C ASN A 307 -23.26 27.38 21.92
N ASP A 308 -22.34 27.70 21.00
CA ASP A 308 -22.69 28.46 19.77
C ASP A 308 -23.62 27.66 18.85
N SER A 309 -23.34 26.37 18.66
CA SER A 309 -24.22 25.48 17.91
C SER A 309 -25.55 25.23 18.64
N ALA A 310 -25.51 25.05 19.98
CA ALA A 310 -26.73 24.87 20.78
C ALA A 310 -27.68 26.06 20.64
N ASP A 311 -27.16 27.30 20.80
CA ASP A 311 -27.97 28.54 20.70
C ASP A 311 -28.56 28.69 19.28
N ARG A 312 -27.74 28.39 18.24
CA ARG A 312 -28.19 28.44 16.85
C ARG A 312 -29.29 27.42 16.57
N ILE A 313 -29.15 26.19 17.03
CA ILE A 313 -30.12 25.10 16.83
C ILE A 313 -31.42 25.41 17.62
N GLN A 314 -31.29 25.92 18.84
CA GLN A 314 -32.45 26.31 19.66
C GLN A 314 -33.27 27.41 19.00
N LYS A 315 -32.62 28.35 18.32
CA LYS A 315 -33.30 29.35 17.52
C LYS A 315 -34.07 28.72 16.35
N LEU A 316 -33.43 27.78 15.60
CA LEU A 316 -34.10 27.07 14.52
C LEU A 316 -35.31 26.27 15.02
N LEU A 317 -35.25 25.67 16.20
CA LEU A 317 -36.39 24.99 16.82
C LEU A 317 -37.53 25.95 17.12
N SER A 318 -37.24 27.16 17.63
CA SER A 318 -38.26 28.17 17.90
C SER A 318 -38.91 28.74 16.62
N ASP A 319 -38.20 28.71 15.48
CA ASP A 319 -38.74 29.16 14.19
C ASP A 319 -39.67 28.12 13.54
N LEU A 320 -39.70 26.87 14.06
CA LEU A 320 -40.60 25.79 13.64
C LEU A 320 -41.97 25.80 14.39
N ASP A 321 -42.08 26.56 15.52
CA ASP A 321 -43.28 26.72 16.32
C ASP A 321 -44.22 27.80 15.69
#